data_f982e7bfb89f649aa7187058fca5e3fd
#
_entry.id   f982e7bfb89f649aa7187058fca5e3fd
#
_cell.length_a   1.000
_cell.length_b   1.000
_cell.length_c   1.000
_cell.angle_alpha   90.00
_cell.angle_beta   90.00
_cell.angle_gamma   90.00
#
_symmetry.space_group_name_H-M   'P 1'
#
loop_
_entity.id
_entity.type
_entity.pdbx_description
1 polymer ?
#
loop_
_entity_poly.entity_id
_entity_poly.type
_entity_poly.pdbx_seq_one_letter_code
_entity_poly.pdbx_strand_id
1 'polypeptide(L)'
;IDALTEEGKNMNDNVTDLEKEKEERRKKSRELAAEYNKRQEAGEDTSELEGNKVEQKNPSGLEIAMRPKAAVHIMKVEFPLNVIEEFNTHIDDVVVPANVDAAGGLVGQISRDKRSAQLTIDHDDDGVGKQFSDVLLRLGKEYMTKVTGMDSEISMETMWSVHSYEGDYNPVHDHGTRTPIGLSCILYLKVPPQIEKLGNPSEEFEGLNNSSGAVDGFTYLSWGINGMRDINMLRPITEEYIKPSVGTMLLFPSWLRHGVMPFFGEGERRTFSANMNVVPESKITGDHYRKHTPNE
;
A
#
# COMPACT_ATOMS: atom_id res chain seq x y z
N ILE A 1 -16.55 -7.74 14.90
CA ILE A 1 -16.09 -8.94 14.17
C ILE A 1 -17.26 -9.49 13.37
N ASP A 2 -18.45 -9.62 13.94
CA ASP A 2 -19.68 -9.91 13.19
C ASP A 2 -19.95 -8.85 12.11
N ALA A 3 -19.55 -7.59 12.33
CA ALA A 3 -19.59 -6.52 11.33
C ALA A 3 -18.70 -6.81 10.10
N LEU A 4 -17.52 -7.43 10.28
CA LEU A 4 -16.65 -7.84 9.17
C LEU A 4 -17.25 -8.98 8.34
N THR A 5 -18.07 -9.84 8.95
CA THR A 5 -18.77 -10.92 8.24
C THR A 5 -20.02 -10.45 7.52
N GLU A 6 -20.73 -9.44 8.01
CA GLU A 6 -21.83 -8.80 7.30
C GLU A 6 -21.33 -7.84 6.20
N GLU A 7 -20.26 -7.08 6.46
CA GLU A 7 -19.60 -6.29 5.41
C GLU A 7 -18.90 -7.17 4.37
N GLY A 8 -18.43 -8.37 4.74
CA GLY A 8 -17.95 -9.36 3.78
C GLY A 8 -19.05 -9.91 2.87
N LYS A 9 -20.31 -9.94 3.31
CA LYS A 9 -21.48 -10.21 2.46
C LYS A 9 -21.83 -8.99 1.61
N ASN A 10 -21.80 -7.80 2.19
CA ASN A 10 -21.95 -6.53 1.45
C ASN A 10 -20.81 -6.29 0.45
N MET A 11 -19.57 -6.75 0.74
CA MET A 11 -18.48 -6.73 -0.23
C MET A 11 -18.71 -7.69 -1.39
N ASN A 12 -19.29 -8.87 -1.17
CA ASN A 12 -19.66 -9.78 -2.26
C ASN A 12 -20.80 -9.22 -3.13
N ASP A 13 -21.76 -8.54 -2.53
CA ASP A 13 -22.81 -7.84 -3.28
C ASP A 13 -22.25 -6.61 -4.03
N ASN A 14 -21.32 -5.88 -3.43
CA ASN A 14 -20.58 -4.79 -4.08
C ASN A 14 -19.63 -5.29 -5.18
N VAL A 15 -19.04 -6.48 -5.05
CA VAL A 15 -18.21 -7.09 -6.11
C VAL A 15 -19.07 -7.49 -7.30
N THR A 16 -20.27 -8.03 -7.08
CA THR A 16 -21.23 -8.34 -8.16
C THR A 16 -21.77 -7.08 -8.82
N ASP A 17 -21.95 -6.00 -8.09
CA ASP A 17 -22.38 -4.70 -8.66
C ASP A 17 -21.22 -4.01 -9.41
N LEU A 18 -19.99 -4.10 -8.90
CA LEU A 18 -18.78 -3.65 -9.60
C LEU A 18 -18.50 -4.45 -10.87
N GLU A 19 -18.78 -5.74 -10.90
CA GLU A 19 -18.65 -6.56 -12.11
C GLU A 19 -19.72 -6.21 -13.14
N LYS A 20 -20.96 -5.99 -12.72
CA LYS A 20 -22.04 -5.48 -13.57
C LYS A 20 -21.69 -4.11 -14.14
N GLU A 21 -21.19 -3.20 -13.31
CA GLU A 21 -20.77 -1.85 -13.75
C GLU A 21 -19.59 -1.92 -14.74
N LYS A 22 -18.64 -2.83 -14.52
CA LYS A 22 -17.54 -3.08 -15.45
C LYS A 22 -18.04 -3.66 -16.77
N GLU A 23 -19.01 -4.54 -16.73
CA GLU A 23 -19.58 -5.15 -17.93
C GLU A 23 -20.44 -4.14 -18.71
N GLU A 24 -21.20 -3.28 -18.04
CA GLU A 24 -21.90 -2.16 -18.66
C GLU A 24 -20.92 -1.15 -19.28
N ARG A 25 -19.84 -0.80 -18.60
CA ARG A 25 -18.78 0.06 -19.15
C ARG A 25 -18.11 -0.55 -20.38
N ARG A 26 -17.83 -1.88 -20.34
CA ARG A 26 -17.30 -2.62 -21.50
C ARG A 26 -18.27 -2.66 -22.66
N LYS A 27 -19.56 -2.85 -22.38
CA LYS A 27 -20.62 -2.84 -23.40
C LYS A 27 -20.72 -1.46 -24.04
N LYS A 28 -20.78 -0.40 -23.21
CA LYS A 28 -20.83 0.98 -23.68
C LYS A 28 -19.59 1.37 -24.50
N SER A 29 -18.41 0.91 -24.10
CA SER A 29 -17.17 1.13 -24.85
C SER A 29 -17.18 0.43 -26.21
N ARG A 30 -17.73 -0.81 -26.29
CA ARG A 30 -17.87 -1.54 -27.56
C ARG A 30 -18.90 -0.88 -28.50
N GLU A 31 -20.00 -0.40 -27.95
CA GLU A 31 -21.04 0.32 -28.71
C GLU A 31 -20.47 1.64 -29.28
N LEU A 32 -19.70 2.38 -28.45
CA LEU A 32 -19.04 3.61 -28.89
C LEU A 32 -18.00 3.36 -29.98
N ALA A 33 -17.22 2.28 -29.84
CA ALA A 33 -16.24 1.89 -30.85
C ALA A 33 -16.89 1.44 -32.17
N ALA A 34 -18.00 0.74 -32.07
CA ALA A 34 -18.77 0.32 -33.25
C ALA A 34 -19.39 1.53 -33.99
N GLU A 35 -19.92 2.50 -33.22
CA GLU A 35 -20.46 3.73 -33.79
C GLU A 35 -19.38 4.61 -34.40
N TYR A 36 -18.21 4.71 -33.78
CA TYR A 36 -17.04 5.40 -34.30
C TYR A 36 -16.60 4.84 -35.65
N ASN A 37 -16.44 3.50 -35.72
CA ASN A 37 -16.05 2.83 -36.94
C ASN A 37 -17.08 3.01 -38.08
N LYS A 38 -18.38 2.93 -37.73
CA LYS A 38 -19.46 3.13 -38.71
C LYS A 38 -19.47 4.55 -39.27
N ARG A 39 -19.24 5.57 -38.44
CA ARG A 39 -19.15 6.96 -38.89
C ARG A 39 -17.88 7.25 -39.70
N GLN A 40 -16.75 6.64 -39.31
CA GLN A 40 -15.53 6.71 -40.10
C GLN A 40 -15.70 6.12 -41.50
N GLU A 41 -16.33 4.95 -41.62
CA GLU A 41 -16.64 4.31 -42.90
C GLU A 41 -17.61 5.16 -43.75
N ALA A 42 -18.49 5.93 -43.11
CA ALA A 42 -19.40 6.88 -43.77
C ALA A 42 -18.76 8.23 -44.12
N GLY A 43 -17.51 8.48 -43.73
CA GLY A 43 -16.82 9.75 -43.93
C GLY A 43 -17.39 10.90 -43.09
N GLU A 44 -18.08 10.62 -42.01
CA GLU A 44 -18.65 11.59 -41.09
C GLU A 44 -17.61 12.10 -40.08
N ASP A 45 -17.82 13.32 -39.58
CA ASP A 45 -16.98 13.88 -38.50
C ASP A 45 -17.19 13.12 -37.20
N THR A 46 -16.15 12.47 -36.69
CA THR A 46 -16.16 11.67 -35.46
C THR A 46 -15.57 12.42 -34.27
N SER A 47 -15.26 13.68 -34.40
CA SER A 47 -14.60 14.51 -33.37
C SER A 47 -15.37 14.58 -32.04
N GLU A 48 -16.71 14.46 -32.08
CA GLU A 48 -17.56 14.42 -30.89
C GLU A 48 -17.50 13.10 -30.12
N LEU A 49 -17.11 12.00 -30.76
CA LEU A 49 -16.99 10.67 -30.14
C LEU A 49 -15.59 10.42 -29.58
N GLU A 50 -14.62 11.20 -29.99
CA GLU A 50 -13.27 11.22 -29.40
C GLU A 50 -13.34 12.01 -28.08
N GLY A 51 -13.81 11.35 -27.01
CA GLY A 51 -13.90 11.95 -25.69
C GLY A 51 -12.62 12.65 -25.29
N ASN A 52 -12.69 13.94 -25.01
CA ASN A 52 -11.71 14.87 -24.42
C ASN A 52 -10.23 14.43 -24.42
N LYS A 53 -9.70 14.02 -25.55
CA LYS A 53 -8.30 14.25 -25.83
C LYS A 53 -8.18 15.75 -26.09
N VAL A 54 -7.74 16.49 -25.08
CA VAL A 54 -7.24 17.83 -25.30
C VAL A 54 -6.05 17.68 -26.22
N GLU A 55 -6.31 17.68 -27.54
CA GLU A 55 -5.27 17.91 -28.54
C GLU A 55 -4.77 19.35 -28.30
N GLN A 56 -3.75 19.48 -27.49
CA GLN A 56 -2.87 20.64 -27.60
C GLN A 56 -2.26 20.53 -29.01
N LYS A 57 -2.88 21.19 -29.97
CA LYS A 57 -2.29 21.36 -31.30
C LYS A 57 -0.90 21.96 -31.12
N ASN A 58 0.11 21.13 -31.23
CA ASN A 58 1.49 21.57 -31.18
C ASN A 58 1.71 22.46 -32.42
N PRO A 59 2.01 23.74 -32.25
CA PRO A 59 2.16 24.70 -33.37
C PRO A 59 3.27 24.34 -34.36
N SER A 60 4.13 23.38 -33.99
CA SER A 60 5.23 22.92 -34.87
C SER A 60 4.84 21.77 -35.81
N GLY A 61 3.61 21.21 -35.69
CA GLY A 61 3.20 20.05 -36.51
C GLY A 61 3.91 18.75 -36.12
N LEU A 62 4.64 18.73 -34.97
CA LEU A 62 5.34 17.56 -34.48
C LEU A 62 4.40 16.74 -33.60
N GLU A 63 4.39 15.42 -33.74
CA GLU A 63 3.70 14.51 -32.85
C GLU A 63 4.53 14.29 -31.59
N ILE A 64 3.98 14.67 -30.41
CA ILE A 64 4.66 14.54 -29.12
C ILE A 64 3.93 13.52 -28.26
N ALA A 65 4.62 12.45 -27.90
CA ALA A 65 4.12 11.45 -26.95
C ALA A 65 4.99 11.44 -25.69
N MET A 66 4.39 11.74 -24.55
CA MET A 66 5.05 11.58 -23.25
C MET A 66 4.64 10.26 -22.59
N ARG A 67 5.62 9.45 -22.20
CA ARG A 67 5.41 8.17 -21.55
C ARG A 67 6.03 8.20 -20.16
N PRO A 68 5.24 8.42 -19.09
CA PRO A 68 5.75 8.32 -17.74
C PRO A 68 6.20 6.89 -17.45
N LYS A 69 7.27 6.73 -16.68
CA LYS A 69 7.76 5.46 -16.18
C LYS A 69 7.44 5.40 -14.69
N ALA A 70 6.46 4.60 -14.33
CA ALA A 70 6.15 4.30 -12.93
C ALA A 70 7.09 3.21 -12.42
N ALA A 71 7.47 3.30 -11.15
CA ALA A 71 8.43 2.38 -10.54
C ALA A 71 7.81 1.49 -9.46
N VAL A 72 6.86 1.99 -8.68
CA VAL A 72 6.31 1.29 -7.50
C VAL A 72 4.79 1.43 -7.46
N HIS A 73 4.13 0.39 -6.98
CA HIS A 73 2.70 0.44 -6.68
C HIS A 73 2.52 0.30 -5.15
N ILE A 74 1.76 1.20 -4.58
CA ILE A 74 1.39 1.18 -3.17
C ILE A 74 -0.14 1.16 -3.13
N MET A 75 -0.72 0.15 -2.48
CA MET A 75 -2.16 0.08 -2.27
C MET A 75 -2.47 0.76 -0.93
N LYS A 76 -3.35 1.74 -0.96
CA LYS A 76 -3.90 2.37 0.23
C LYS A 76 -5.28 1.79 0.52
N VAL A 77 -5.52 1.41 1.77
CA VAL A 77 -6.79 0.86 2.24
C VAL A 77 -7.21 1.63 3.48
N GLU A 78 -8.48 1.98 3.58
CA GLU A 78 -9.04 2.63 4.76
C GLU A 78 -9.94 1.63 5.52
N PHE A 79 -9.58 1.37 6.76
CA PHE A 79 -10.36 0.52 7.66
C PHE A 79 -11.36 1.35 8.47
N PRO A 80 -12.56 0.84 8.74
CA PRO A 80 -13.52 1.47 9.64
C PRO A 80 -12.95 1.65 11.05
N LEU A 81 -13.23 2.77 11.71
CA LEU A 81 -12.67 3.07 13.02
C LEU A 81 -13.09 2.07 14.10
N ASN A 82 -14.29 1.52 14.03
CA ASN A 82 -14.74 0.48 14.96
C ASN A 82 -13.89 -0.80 14.86
N VAL A 83 -13.42 -1.17 13.66
CA VAL A 83 -12.50 -2.29 13.47
C VAL A 83 -11.14 -1.99 14.08
N ILE A 84 -10.68 -0.76 13.96
CA ILE A 84 -9.41 -0.32 14.57
C ILE A 84 -9.51 -0.32 16.10
N GLU A 85 -10.63 0.11 16.67
CA GLU A 85 -10.88 0.08 18.11
C GLU A 85 -10.88 -1.36 18.65
N GLU A 86 -11.56 -2.29 17.97
CA GLU A 86 -11.60 -3.71 18.32
C GLU A 86 -10.20 -4.32 18.25
N PHE A 87 -9.44 -4.00 17.21
CA PHE A 87 -8.07 -4.49 17.06
C PHE A 87 -7.12 -3.91 18.11
N ASN A 88 -7.25 -2.64 18.45
CA ASN A 88 -6.51 -2.03 19.55
C ASN A 88 -6.83 -2.70 20.89
N THR A 89 -8.10 -3.01 21.15
CA THR A 89 -8.53 -3.75 22.34
C THR A 89 -7.87 -5.13 22.40
N HIS A 90 -7.88 -5.88 21.29
CA HIS A 90 -7.18 -7.16 21.22
C HIS A 90 -5.67 -7.02 21.50
N ILE A 91 -5.03 -5.99 20.96
CA ILE A 91 -3.60 -5.75 21.22
C ILE A 91 -3.38 -5.45 22.72
N ASP A 92 -4.20 -4.59 23.31
CA ASP A 92 -4.05 -4.18 24.70
C ASP A 92 -4.35 -5.34 25.69
N ASP A 93 -5.35 -6.19 25.40
CA ASP A 93 -5.84 -7.24 26.31
C ASP A 93 -5.14 -8.59 26.11
N VAL A 94 -4.61 -8.87 24.91
CA VAL A 94 -4.03 -10.18 24.56
C VAL A 94 -2.54 -10.07 24.19
N VAL A 95 -2.21 -9.24 23.21
CA VAL A 95 -0.86 -9.19 22.64
C VAL A 95 0.14 -8.57 23.62
N VAL A 96 -0.22 -7.46 24.25
CA VAL A 96 0.64 -6.77 25.23
C VAL A 96 0.89 -7.61 26.48
N PRO A 97 -0.11 -8.27 27.10
CA PRO A 97 0.13 -9.16 28.22
C PRO A 97 0.96 -10.40 27.87
N ALA A 98 0.78 -10.97 26.68
CA ALA A 98 1.55 -12.11 26.20
C ALA A 98 3.04 -11.74 25.99
N ASN A 99 3.33 -10.49 25.61
CA ASN A 99 4.66 -9.91 25.47
C ASN A 99 5.64 -10.77 24.66
N VAL A 100 5.15 -11.41 23.59
CA VAL A 100 5.99 -12.23 22.70
C VAL A 100 6.79 -11.32 21.78
N ASP A 101 8.10 -11.33 21.93
CA ASP A 101 9.01 -10.42 21.22
C ASP A 101 9.06 -10.71 19.72
N ALA A 102 8.85 -9.67 18.92
CA ALA A 102 9.02 -9.67 17.47
C ALA A 102 10.16 -8.72 17.01
N ALA A 103 10.92 -8.14 17.95
CA ALA A 103 11.93 -7.12 17.68
C ALA A 103 13.30 -7.67 17.25
N GLY A 104 13.44 -8.98 17.02
CA GLY A 104 14.72 -9.61 16.68
C GLY A 104 15.39 -9.02 15.42
N GLY A 105 14.60 -8.52 14.47
CA GLY A 105 15.06 -7.83 13.26
C GLY A 105 14.99 -6.31 13.30
N LEU A 106 14.65 -5.72 14.44
CA LEU A 106 14.52 -4.27 14.57
C LEU A 106 15.87 -3.58 14.43
N VAL A 107 16.00 -2.69 13.44
CA VAL A 107 17.22 -1.94 13.17
C VAL A 107 17.25 -0.63 13.98
N GLY A 108 16.09 -0.04 14.23
CA GLY A 108 15.95 1.24 14.92
C GLY A 108 15.98 1.15 16.44
N GLN A 109 15.81 2.30 17.06
CA GLN A 109 15.64 2.43 18.49
C GLN A 109 14.17 2.71 18.78
N ILE A 110 13.56 1.83 19.57
CA ILE A 110 12.22 1.97 20.10
C ILE A 110 12.27 1.64 21.60
N SER A 111 11.64 2.44 22.41
CA SER A 111 11.70 2.34 23.87
C SER A 111 11.23 0.97 24.38
N ARG A 112 12.01 0.37 25.30
CA ARG A 112 11.79 -1.00 25.79
C ARG A 112 11.62 -1.11 27.29
N ASP A 113 11.31 -0.01 27.98
CA ASP A 113 11.36 0.07 29.44
C ASP A 113 10.59 -1.03 30.19
N LYS A 114 9.46 -1.50 29.63
CA LYS A 114 8.58 -2.46 30.31
C LYS A 114 8.10 -3.60 29.40
N ARG A 115 8.29 -3.52 28.10
CA ARG A 115 7.83 -4.49 27.12
C ARG A 115 8.69 -4.45 25.86
N SER A 116 8.57 -5.46 25.01
CA SER A 116 9.16 -5.43 23.67
C SER A 116 8.61 -4.27 22.85
N ALA A 117 9.49 -3.71 22.03
CA ALA A 117 9.15 -2.63 21.08
C ALA A 117 8.19 -3.12 19.99
N GLN A 118 8.31 -4.38 19.62
CA GLN A 118 7.46 -5.06 18.65
C GLN A 118 6.95 -6.37 19.28
N LEU A 119 5.66 -6.62 19.13
CA LEU A 119 4.99 -7.78 19.74
C LEU A 119 4.34 -8.62 18.65
N THR A 120 4.62 -9.92 18.67
CA THR A 120 4.05 -10.89 17.75
C THR A 120 2.53 -10.97 17.93
N ILE A 121 1.81 -10.98 16.83
CA ILE A 121 0.38 -11.25 16.76
C ILE A 121 0.22 -12.63 16.12
N ASP A 122 -0.46 -13.52 16.83
CA ASP A 122 -0.75 -14.86 16.31
C ASP A 122 -1.74 -14.76 15.14
N HIS A 123 -1.45 -15.46 14.05
CA HIS A 123 -2.26 -15.49 12.85
C HIS A 123 -2.81 -16.89 12.51
N ASP A 124 -2.49 -17.87 13.33
CA ASP A 124 -2.87 -19.27 13.13
C ASP A 124 -4.03 -19.72 14.05
N ASP A 125 -4.30 -18.96 15.11
CA ASP A 125 -5.45 -19.21 15.97
C ASP A 125 -6.79 -18.88 15.28
N ASP A 126 -7.91 -19.09 15.93
CA ASP A 126 -9.26 -18.77 15.45
C ASP A 126 -9.75 -17.38 15.90
N GLY A 127 -8.86 -16.57 16.48
CA GLY A 127 -9.15 -15.26 17.05
C GLY A 127 -9.04 -14.10 16.08
N VAL A 128 -8.90 -12.89 16.65
CA VAL A 128 -8.82 -11.61 15.92
C VAL A 128 -7.61 -11.58 14.99
N GLY A 129 -6.47 -12.16 15.42
CA GLY A 129 -5.26 -12.23 14.59
C GLY A 129 -5.51 -12.99 13.29
N LYS A 130 -6.17 -14.15 13.36
CA LYS A 130 -6.54 -14.94 12.18
C LYS A 130 -7.47 -14.20 11.24
N GLN A 131 -8.46 -13.49 11.78
CA GLN A 131 -9.40 -12.72 10.96
C GLN A 131 -8.71 -11.59 10.22
N PHE A 132 -7.79 -10.88 10.86
CA PHE A 132 -6.95 -9.87 10.21
C PHE A 132 -6.04 -10.50 9.14
N SER A 133 -5.42 -11.65 9.44
CA SER A 133 -4.64 -12.41 8.47
C SER A 133 -5.46 -12.71 7.22
N ASP A 134 -6.69 -13.22 7.37
CA ASP A 134 -7.55 -13.56 6.24
C ASP A 134 -7.93 -12.33 5.37
N VAL A 135 -8.12 -11.17 6.00
CA VAL A 135 -8.32 -9.90 5.28
C VAL A 135 -7.06 -9.54 4.48
N LEU A 136 -5.89 -9.61 5.10
CA LEU A 136 -4.62 -9.27 4.45
C LEU A 136 -4.31 -10.20 3.27
N LEU A 137 -4.56 -11.50 3.41
CA LEU A 137 -4.35 -12.46 2.31
C LEU A 137 -5.23 -12.15 1.11
N ARG A 138 -6.49 -11.72 1.33
CA ARG A 138 -7.38 -11.26 0.25
C ARG A 138 -6.88 -9.98 -0.40
N LEU A 139 -6.45 -9.00 0.40
CA LEU A 139 -5.87 -7.74 -0.12
C LEU A 139 -4.57 -8.00 -0.88
N GLY A 140 -3.74 -8.93 -0.42
CA GLY A 140 -2.54 -9.36 -1.14
C GLY A 140 -2.85 -9.95 -2.52
N LYS A 141 -3.87 -10.82 -2.62
CA LYS A 141 -4.34 -11.34 -3.91
C LYS A 141 -4.83 -10.21 -4.83
N GLU A 142 -5.64 -9.30 -4.29
CA GLU A 142 -6.12 -8.15 -5.05
C GLU A 142 -4.98 -7.26 -5.54
N TYR A 143 -3.99 -7.00 -4.67
CA TYR A 143 -2.78 -6.27 -5.05
C TYR A 143 -2.08 -6.93 -6.23
N MET A 144 -1.80 -8.23 -6.14
CA MET A 144 -1.12 -8.97 -7.20
C MET A 144 -1.91 -8.95 -8.51
N THR A 145 -3.21 -9.19 -8.45
CA THR A 145 -4.07 -9.13 -9.64
C THR A 145 -4.07 -7.75 -10.29
N LYS A 146 -4.15 -6.67 -9.48
CA LYS A 146 -4.15 -5.29 -10.01
C LYS A 146 -2.81 -4.89 -10.62
N VAL A 147 -1.70 -5.32 -10.03
CA VAL A 147 -0.35 -4.93 -10.46
C VAL A 147 0.16 -5.79 -11.60
N THR A 148 -0.09 -7.09 -11.57
CA THR A 148 0.50 -8.06 -12.52
C THR A 148 -0.50 -8.66 -13.48
N GLY A 149 -1.80 -8.61 -13.16
CA GLY A 149 -2.85 -9.33 -13.90
C GLY A 149 -2.83 -10.84 -13.65
N MET A 150 -2.03 -11.34 -12.71
CA MET A 150 -1.87 -12.76 -12.40
C MET A 150 -2.50 -13.08 -11.04
N ASP A 151 -3.14 -14.25 -10.97
CA ASP A 151 -3.47 -14.85 -9.69
C ASP A 151 -2.19 -15.25 -8.95
N SER A 152 -2.27 -15.29 -7.63
CA SER A 152 -1.13 -15.63 -6.79
C SER A 152 -1.60 -16.34 -5.53
N GLU A 153 -0.82 -17.32 -5.09
CA GLU A 153 -0.96 -17.85 -3.74
C GLU A 153 -0.27 -16.88 -2.77
N ILE A 154 -1.02 -16.45 -1.76
CA ILE A 154 -0.52 -15.58 -0.70
C ILE A 154 -0.60 -16.34 0.61
N SER A 155 0.49 -16.35 1.37
CA SER A 155 0.52 -16.90 2.73
C SER A 155 1.13 -15.90 3.70
N MET A 156 0.59 -15.89 4.93
CA MET A 156 1.14 -15.06 5.99
C MET A 156 2.50 -15.59 6.41
N GLU A 157 3.44 -14.70 6.61
CA GLU A 157 4.75 -15.03 7.16
C GLU A 157 4.87 -14.59 8.62
N THR A 158 4.59 -13.32 8.87
CA THR A 158 4.66 -12.73 10.22
C THR A 158 3.70 -11.57 10.35
N MET A 159 3.17 -11.40 11.57
CA MET A 159 2.36 -10.24 11.97
C MET A 159 2.83 -9.72 13.32
N TRP A 160 2.90 -8.39 13.46
CA TRP A 160 3.31 -7.78 14.72
C TRP A 160 2.75 -6.38 14.91
N SER A 161 2.63 -5.95 16.16
CA SER A 161 2.39 -4.55 16.52
C SER A 161 3.69 -3.84 16.86
N VAL A 162 3.76 -2.53 16.55
CA VAL A 162 4.88 -1.66 16.89
C VAL A 162 4.39 -0.54 17.78
N HIS A 163 5.07 -0.32 18.90
CA HIS A 163 4.71 0.64 19.94
C HIS A 163 5.82 1.66 20.08
N SER A 164 5.66 2.81 19.48
CA SER A 164 6.67 3.90 19.44
C SER A 164 6.23 5.06 20.31
N TYR A 165 7.20 5.68 20.97
CA TYR A 165 7.05 6.84 21.85
C TYR A 165 8.01 7.96 21.43
N GLU A 166 8.03 9.05 22.17
CA GLU A 166 8.90 10.20 21.94
C GLU A 166 10.34 9.79 21.65
N GLY A 167 10.90 10.27 20.55
CA GLY A 167 12.27 10.01 20.12
C GLY A 167 12.50 8.65 19.47
N ASP A 168 11.54 7.74 19.50
CA ASP A 168 11.65 6.44 18.85
C ASP A 168 11.64 6.61 17.32
N TYR A 169 12.47 5.83 16.63
CA TYR A 169 12.57 5.83 15.18
C TYR A 169 12.95 4.45 14.65
N ASN A 170 12.63 4.21 13.39
CA ASN A 170 13.13 3.05 12.66
C ASN A 170 13.80 3.53 11.37
N PRO A 171 15.13 3.34 11.21
CA PRO A 171 15.83 3.80 10.03
C PRO A 171 15.33 3.09 8.77
N VAL A 172 15.74 3.59 7.63
CA VAL A 172 15.35 3.02 6.33
C VAL A 172 15.86 1.59 6.20
N HIS A 173 14.94 0.65 5.99
CA HIS A 173 15.17 -0.78 5.85
C HIS A 173 14.18 -1.35 4.82
N ASP A 174 14.32 -2.61 4.50
CA ASP A 174 13.39 -3.42 3.73
C ASP A 174 13.16 -4.76 4.44
N HIS A 175 12.25 -5.57 3.90
CA HIS A 175 11.94 -6.88 4.46
C HIS A 175 12.26 -7.98 3.45
N GLY A 176 12.96 -9.02 3.91
CA GLY A 176 13.03 -10.31 3.23
C GLY A 176 11.78 -11.13 3.52
N THR A 177 11.38 -11.95 2.56
CA THR A 177 10.34 -12.97 2.71
C THR A 177 10.89 -14.32 2.26
N ARG A 178 10.25 -15.43 2.66
CA ARG A 178 10.70 -16.78 2.25
C ARG A 178 10.60 -17.00 0.75
N THR A 179 9.69 -16.28 0.10
CA THR A 179 9.57 -16.30 -1.36
C THR A 179 10.31 -15.12 -1.98
N PRO A 180 10.78 -15.21 -3.23
CA PRO A 180 11.45 -14.11 -3.93
C PRO A 180 10.57 -12.87 -4.11
N ILE A 181 9.25 -13.04 -4.07
CA ILE A 181 8.27 -11.95 -4.10
C ILE A 181 7.58 -11.95 -2.74
N GLY A 182 7.52 -10.80 -2.10
CA GLY A 182 6.82 -10.60 -0.85
C GLY A 182 6.05 -9.29 -0.83
N LEU A 183 5.06 -9.24 0.03
CA LEU A 183 4.33 -8.02 0.34
C LEU A 183 4.49 -7.69 1.81
N SER A 184 4.58 -6.41 2.11
CA SER A 184 4.59 -5.87 3.47
C SER A 184 3.48 -4.84 3.64
N CYS A 185 2.94 -4.71 4.85
CA CYS A 185 1.97 -3.67 5.13
C CYS A 185 2.27 -2.92 6.42
N ILE A 186 1.73 -1.71 6.51
CA ILE A 186 1.71 -0.86 7.71
C ILE A 186 0.30 -0.33 7.87
N LEU A 187 -0.37 -0.63 8.99
CA LEU A 187 -1.67 -0.08 9.37
C LEU A 187 -1.49 0.82 10.60
N TYR A 188 -1.96 2.07 10.52
CA TYR A 188 -1.89 3.00 11.64
C TYR A 188 -3.07 2.78 12.61
N LEU A 189 -2.75 2.41 13.85
CA LEU A 189 -3.72 2.07 14.89
C LEU A 189 -3.91 3.18 15.92
N LYS A 190 -2.83 3.87 16.29
CA LYS A 190 -2.86 5.06 17.15
C LYS A 190 -1.87 6.10 16.60
N VAL A 191 -2.29 7.34 16.57
CA VAL A 191 -1.46 8.48 16.13
C VAL A 191 -1.56 9.57 17.20
N PRO A 192 -0.44 10.07 17.74
CA PRO A 192 -0.45 11.17 18.69
C PRO A 192 -1.03 12.46 18.09
N PRO A 193 -1.80 13.25 18.86
CA PRO A 193 -2.49 14.44 18.34
C PRO A 193 -1.57 15.50 17.72
N GLN A 194 -0.32 15.60 18.18
CA GLN A 194 0.67 16.53 17.62
C GLN A 194 1.06 16.14 16.19
N ILE A 195 1.09 14.83 15.86
CA ILE A 195 1.35 14.35 14.50
C ILE A 195 0.13 14.59 13.61
N GLU A 196 -1.08 14.35 14.13
CA GLU A 196 -2.32 14.59 13.37
C GLU A 196 -2.48 16.06 12.93
N LYS A 197 -1.92 17.00 13.69
CA LYS A 197 -1.96 18.45 13.39
C LYS A 197 -0.96 18.90 12.33
N LEU A 198 0.01 18.07 11.97
CA LEU A 198 0.98 18.42 10.93
C LEU A 198 0.30 18.49 9.56
N GLY A 199 0.83 19.32 8.67
CA GLY A 199 0.42 19.39 7.27
C GLY A 199 0.67 18.09 6.52
N ASN A 200 0.08 17.96 5.35
CA ASN A 200 0.34 16.83 4.45
C ASN A 200 1.43 17.22 3.44
N PRO A 201 2.62 16.61 3.50
CA PRO A 201 3.73 16.95 2.61
C PRO A 201 3.42 16.80 1.13
N SER A 202 2.54 15.87 0.77
CA SER A 202 2.12 15.65 -0.63
C SER A 202 1.17 16.74 -1.15
N GLU A 203 0.55 17.51 -0.26
CA GLU A 203 -0.36 18.60 -0.58
C GLU A 203 0.27 19.99 -0.37
N GLU A 204 1.20 20.09 0.58
CA GLU A 204 1.85 21.35 0.99
C GLU A 204 3.36 21.28 0.76
N PHE A 205 3.76 21.25 -0.49
CA PHE A 205 5.16 21.08 -0.91
C PHE A 205 6.15 22.09 -0.28
N GLU A 206 5.70 23.31 0.02
CA GLU A 206 6.53 24.35 0.61
C GLU A 206 6.84 24.10 2.10
N GLY A 207 5.94 23.44 2.83
CA GLY A 207 6.07 23.20 4.27
C GLY A 207 7.28 22.33 4.65
N LEU A 208 7.56 21.27 3.87
CA LEU A 208 8.67 20.35 4.12
C LEU A 208 10.05 20.99 4.08
N ASN A 209 10.22 22.04 3.30
CA ASN A 209 11.52 22.68 3.11
C ASN A 209 11.83 23.74 4.18
N ASN A 210 10.84 24.20 4.90
CA ASN A 210 10.95 25.40 5.73
C ASN A 210 10.54 25.21 7.20
N SER A 211 10.07 24.02 7.60
CA SER A 211 9.59 23.76 8.96
C SER A 211 10.39 22.66 9.65
N SER A 212 10.92 22.95 10.82
CA SER A 212 11.46 21.93 11.72
C SER A 212 10.31 21.03 12.20
N GLY A 213 10.50 19.69 12.14
CA GLY A 213 9.50 18.74 12.60
C GLY A 213 8.31 18.51 11.66
N ALA A 214 8.37 19.01 10.42
CA ALA A 214 7.26 18.90 9.45
C ALA A 214 6.87 17.47 9.11
N VAL A 215 7.74 16.48 9.35
CA VAL A 215 7.53 15.06 9.07
C VAL A 215 7.68 14.18 10.31
N ASP A 216 7.56 14.74 11.49
CA ASP A 216 7.68 14.01 12.75
C ASP A 216 6.66 12.87 12.81
N GLY A 217 7.15 11.65 13.10
CA GLY A 217 6.34 10.43 13.17
C GLY A 217 5.84 9.89 11.82
N PHE A 218 6.21 10.51 10.69
CA PHE A 218 5.77 10.04 9.37
C PHE A 218 6.51 8.77 8.96
N THR A 219 5.87 8.01 8.08
CA THR A 219 6.52 6.89 7.39
C THR A 219 7.22 7.43 6.15
N TYR A 220 8.49 7.14 6.02
CA TYR A 220 9.30 7.44 4.85
C TYR A 220 9.34 6.24 3.92
N LEU A 221 9.07 6.44 2.64
CA LEU A 221 9.18 5.44 1.59
C LEU A 221 10.23 5.87 0.58
N SER A 222 11.03 4.90 0.07
CA SER A 222 12.04 5.20 -0.94
C SER A 222 12.21 4.04 -1.94
N TRP A 223 12.15 4.36 -3.22
CA TRP A 223 12.39 3.42 -4.33
C TRP A 223 13.48 3.89 -5.29
N GLY A 224 14.27 4.89 -4.88
CA GLY A 224 15.42 5.41 -5.62
C GLY A 224 16.23 6.38 -4.78
N ILE A 225 16.97 7.25 -5.46
CA ILE A 225 17.94 8.18 -4.83
C ILE A 225 17.56 9.66 -5.00
N ASN A 226 16.45 9.94 -5.69
CA ASN A 226 16.08 11.32 -6.02
C ASN A 226 15.10 11.84 -4.99
N GLY A 227 15.43 12.96 -4.37
CA GLY A 227 14.56 13.66 -3.44
C GLY A 227 13.59 14.63 -4.12
N MET A 228 12.75 15.29 -3.32
CA MET A 228 11.70 16.21 -3.82
C MET A 228 12.28 17.38 -4.64
N ARG A 229 13.48 17.84 -4.36
CA ARG A 229 14.13 18.94 -5.11
C ARG A 229 14.62 18.54 -6.49
N ASP A 230 14.79 17.25 -6.74
CA ASP A 230 15.33 16.73 -8.00
C ASP A 230 14.37 16.95 -9.18
N ILE A 231 13.09 17.19 -8.93
CA ILE A 231 12.09 17.48 -9.97
C ILE A 231 12.49 18.71 -10.81
N ASN A 232 13.13 19.71 -10.19
CA ASN A 232 13.63 20.89 -10.87
C ASN A 232 14.80 20.59 -11.82
N MET A 233 15.41 19.42 -11.66
CA MET A 233 16.47 18.89 -12.52
C MET A 233 15.95 17.83 -13.50
N LEU A 234 14.64 17.75 -13.70
CA LEU A 234 13.96 16.75 -14.54
C LEU A 234 14.19 15.30 -14.08
N ARG A 235 14.53 15.09 -12.79
CA ARG A 235 14.64 13.78 -12.18
C ARG A 235 13.31 13.41 -11.52
N PRO A 236 12.81 12.19 -11.74
CA PRO A 236 11.58 11.76 -11.06
C PRO A 236 11.82 11.67 -9.54
N ILE A 237 10.84 12.07 -8.77
CA ILE A 237 10.84 11.86 -7.32
C ILE A 237 10.77 10.36 -7.06
N THR A 238 11.60 9.85 -6.16
CA THR A 238 11.68 8.44 -5.78
C THR A 238 11.60 8.22 -4.27
N GLU A 239 11.02 9.18 -3.57
CA GLU A 239 10.74 9.11 -2.14
C GLU A 239 9.39 9.76 -1.82
N GLU A 240 8.82 9.38 -0.69
CA GLU A 240 7.57 9.95 -0.20
C GLU A 240 7.52 9.90 1.33
N TYR A 241 7.00 10.96 1.94
CA TYR A 241 6.67 10.99 3.36
C TYR A 241 5.16 10.85 3.53
N ILE A 242 4.74 9.75 4.16
CA ILE A 242 3.34 9.45 4.40
C ILE A 242 2.95 9.91 5.80
N LYS A 243 2.04 10.87 5.87
CA LYS A 243 1.43 11.28 7.13
C LYS A 243 0.57 10.13 7.67
N PRO A 244 0.80 9.67 8.92
CA PRO A 244 -0.01 8.63 9.50
C PRO A 244 -1.44 9.14 9.78
N SER A 245 -2.44 8.31 9.47
CA SER A 245 -3.84 8.53 9.79
C SER A 245 -4.43 7.23 10.32
N VAL A 246 -5.13 7.29 11.45
CA VAL A 246 -5.74 6.10 12.07
C VAL A 246 -6.70 5.43 11.09
N GLY A 247 -6.56 4.12 10.92
CA GLY A 247 -7.34 3.31 9.97
C GLY A 247 -6.75 3.18 8.58
N THR A 248 -5.78 4.04 8.22
CA THR A 248 -5.10 3.92 6.93
C THR A 248 -4.08 2.78 6.97
N MET A 249 -4.13 1.90 5.97
CA MET A 249 -3.13 0.87 5.71
C MET A 249 -2.45 1.11 4.37
N LEU A 250 -1.15 0.89 4.34
CA LEU A 250 -0.32 0.83 3.14
C LEU A 250 0.10 -0.62 2.91
N LEU A 251 -0.10 -1.13 1.69
CA LEU A 251 0.37 -2.44 1.25
C LEU A 251 1.29 -2.25 0.05
N PHE A 252 2.48 -2.81 0.11
CA PHE A 252 3.55 -2.58 -0.86
C PHE A 252 4.50 -3.78 -0.97
N PRO A 253 5.34 -3.86 -2.01
CA PRO A 253 6.33 -4.92 -2.15
C PRO A 253 7.33 -4.90 -0.98
N SER A 254 7.67 -6.05 -0.44
CA SER A 254 8.58 -6.16 0.72
C SER A 254 9.96 -5.53 0.50
N TRP A 255 10.42 -5.46 -0.75
CA TRP A 255 11.70 -4.81 -1.11
C TRP A 255 11.65 -3.26 -1.03
N LEU A 256 10.45 -2.66 -0.91
CA LEU A 256 10.34 -1.20 -0.82
C LEU A 256 10.98 -0.71 0.47
N ARG A 257 12.00 0.10 0.33
CA ARG A 257 12.71 0.68 1.47
C ARG A 257 11.82 1.69 2.18
N HIS A 258 11.71 1.51 3.48
CA HIS A 258 10.86 2.37 4.31
C HIS A 258 11.48 2.58 5.69
N GLY A 259 11.04 3.63 6.36
CA GLY A 259 11.49 3.98 7.70
C GLY A 259 10.43 4.77 8.44
N VAL A 260 10.66 5.03 9.72
CA VAL A 260 9.78 5.83 10.57
C VAL A 260 10.58 6.97 11.16
N MET A 261 10.14 8.18 10.91
CA MET A 261 10.73 9.39 11.48
C MET A 261 10.41 9.46 12.98
N PRO A 262 11.34 9.91 13.82
CA PRO A 262 11.06 10.17 15.22
C PRO A 262 9.99 11.26 15.36
N PHE A 263 9.33 11.29 16.50
CA PHE A 263 8.43 12.38 16.86
C PHE A 263 8.71 12.83 18.30
N PHE A 264 8.23 14.01 18.65
CA PHE A 264 8.41 14.59 19.97
C PHE A 264 7.07 14.92 20.62
N GLY A 265 7.04 14.80 21.95
CA GLY A 265 5.85 14.99 22.76
C GLY A 265 5.17 13.66 23.15
N GLU A 266 4.16 13.78 24.02
CA GLU A 266 3.51 12.65 24.65
C GLU A 266 2.62 11.85 23.68
N GLY A 267 2.42 10.58 24.01
CA GLY A 267 1.51 9.68 23.33
C GLY A 267 2.18 8.47 22.69
N GLU A 268 1.38 7.51 22.33
CA GLU A 268 1.80 6.28 21.64
C GLU A 268 1.46 6.39 20.15
N ARG A 269 2.47 6.21 19.30
CA ARG A 269 2.29 5.90 17.90
C ARG A 269 2.29 4.39 17.76
N ARG A 270 1.13 3.80 17.49
CA ARG A 270 0.99 2.36 17.31
C ARG A 270 0.71 2.02 15.85
N THR A 271 1.45 1.06 15.34
CA THR A 271 1.16 0.45 14.03
C THR A 271 1.05 -1.05 14.16
N PHE A 272 0.31 -1.63 13.23
CA PHE A 272 0.37 -3.04 12.92
C PHE A 272 1.15 -3.22 11.62
N SER A 273 1.94 -4.28 11.54
CA SER A 273 2.71 -4.65 10.36
C SER A 273 2.62 -6.14 10.09
N ALA A 274 2.73 -6.52 8.83
CA ALA A 274 2.79 -7.91 8.42
C ALA A 274 3.67 -8.10 7.20
N ASN A 275 4.23 -9.30 7.06
CA ASN A 275 4.90 -9.78 5.86
C ASN A 275 4.15 -10.98 5.29
N MET A 276 4.02 -11.02 3.98
CA MET A 276 3.35 -12.09 3.24
C MET A 276 4.23 -12.64 2.14
N ASN A 277 4.25 -13.95 2.02
CA ASN A 277 4.86 -14.66 0.92
C ASN A 277 3.93 -14.66 -0.28
N VAL A 278 4.50 -14.52 -1.47
CA VAL A 278 3.76 -14.51 -2.73
C VAL A 278 4.32 -15.54 -3.68
N VAL A 279 3.48 -16.44 -4.16
CA VAL A 279 3.80 -17.37 -5.23
C VAL A 279 2.85 -17.08 -6.40
N PRO A 280 3.32 -16.41 -7.46
CA PRO A 280 2.48 -16.14 -8.61
C PRO A 280 2.08 -17.46 -9.28
N GLU A 281 0.79 -17.63 -9.57
CA GLU A 281 0.33 -18.68 -10.47
C GLU A 281 0.75 -18.30 -11.90
N SER A 282 1.95 -18.68 -12.24
CA SER A 282 2.50 -18.33 -13.54
C SER A 282 1.81 -19.14 -14.64
N LYS A 283 1.08 -18.45 -15.50
CA LYS A 283 0.81 -18.94 -16.88
C LYS A 283 2.09 -19.01 -17.71
N ILE A 284 3.17 -18.42 -17.23
CA ILE A 284 4.54 -18.58 -17.70
C ILE A 284 5.11 -19.78 -16.94
N THR A 285 4.47 -20.92 -17.11
CA THR A 285 4.90 -22.16 -16.50
C THR A 285 6.33 -22.48 -16.89
N GLY A 286 7.12 -22.61 -15.90
CA GLY A 286 8.09 -23.66 -15.75
C GLY A 286 9.32 -23.66 -16.65
N ASP A 287 9.23 -23.31 -17.90
CA ASP A 287 10.31 -23.48 -18.85
C ASP A 287 11.34 -22.31 -18.86
N HIS A 288 10.92 -21.11 -18.53
CA HIS A 288 11.86 -19.98 -18.44
C HIS A 288 12.68 -19.97 -17.15
N TYR A 289 12.09 -20.39 -16.03
CA TYR A 289 12.81 -20.45 -14.75
C TYR A 289 13.72 -21.70 -14.65
N ARG A 290 13.31 -22.84 -15.23
CA ARG A 290 14.12 -24.08 -15.22
C ARG A 290 15.39 -24.01 -16.09
N LYS A 291 15.46 -23.09 -17.04
CA LYS A 291 16.63 -22.93 -17.91
C LYS A 291 17.79 -22.19 -17.28
N HIS A 292 17.61 -21.59 -16.11
CA HIS A 292 18.63 -20.79 -15.43
C HIS A 292 19.05 -21.29 -14.05
N THR A 293 18.48 -22.38 -13.56
CA THR A 293 19.03 -23.08 -12.39
C THR A 293 20.14 -24.01 -12.89
N PRO A 294 21.41 -23.83 -12.44
CA PRO A 294 22.46 -24.80 -12.71
C PRO A 294 22.00 -26.16 -12.18
N ASN A 295 22.11 -27.18 -12.99
CA ASN A 295 21.93 -28.55 -12.50
C ASN A 295 22.90 -28.77 -11.36
N GLU A 296 22.41 -29.09 -10.17
CA GLU A 296 23.24 -29.72 -9.12
C GLU A 296 23.71 -31.08 -9.59
#